data_163310cd04774cc9c97d1d5231b7d6dc
#
_entry.id   163310cd04774cc9c97d1d5231b7d6dc
#
_cell.length_a   1.000
_cell.length_b   1.000
_cell.length_c   1.000
_cell.angle_alpha   90.00
_cell.angle_beta   90.00
_cell.angle_gamma   90.00
#
_symmetry.space_group_name_H-M   'P 1'
#
loop_
_entity.id
_entity.type
_entity.pdbx_description
1 polymer ?
#
loop_
_entity_poly.entity_id
_entity_poly.type
_entity_poly.pdbx_seq_one_letter_code
_entity_poly.pdbx_strand_id
1 'polypeptide(L)'
;MRKFFIKPSYCDPQMIWFDHGKTCVQPDEVVYLSSLENYTEFHLKCGKKVVSSRTLGVHEKQLVEKGHFARIHRKFMLNLQYLKRIESVGEEHIAHLTTGDKIVVSRRKARTLIHQ
;
A
#
# COMPACT_ATOMS: atom_id res chain seq x y z
N MET A 1 -9.64 25.37 -9.25
CA MET A 1 -9.64 24.99 -9.08
C MET A 1 -9.48 24.61 -8.82
N ARG A 2 -9.77 24.61 -8.61
CA ARG A 2 -9.96 24.27 -8.29
C ARG A 2 -9.93 23.76 -7.94
N LYS A 3 -10.18 23.80 -7.81
CA LYS A 3 -10.48 23.32 -7.46
C LYS A 3 -10.65 22.78 -7.12
N PHE A 4 -11.04 22.76 -7.15
CA PHE A 4 -11.32 22.25 -6.72
C PHE A 4 -11.39 21.57 -6.10
N PHE A 5 -11.22 21.32 -5.93
CA PHE A 5 -11.26 20.67 -5.14
C PHE A 5 -11.81 20.20 -4.48
N ILE A 6 -11.64 19.80 -4.52
CA ILE A 6 -12.35 19.50 -3.87
C ILE A 6 -13.10 18.79 -2.96
N LYS A 7 -13.69 18.85 -2.44
CA LYS A 7 -14.50 18.45 -1.55
C LYS A 7 -14.79 17.03 -1.42
N PRO A 8 -15.08 16.36 -0.24
CA PRO A 8 -15.37 14.94 -0.07
C PRO A 8 -16.49 14.43 -0.96
N SER A 9 -17.44 15.29 -1.26
CA SER A 9 -18.55 14.86 -2.12
C SER A 9 -18.10 14.57 -3.54
N TYR A 10 -16.92 15.03 -3.90
CA TYR A 10 -16.37 14.77 -5.23
C TYR A 10 -15.29 13.70 -5.21
N CYS A 11 -15.01 13.13 -4.04
CA CYS A 11 -14.03 12.08 -3.96
C CYS A 11 -14.55 10.83 -4.65
N ASP A 12 -13.78 10.34 -5.62
CA ASP A 12 -14.06 9.04 -6.20
C ASP A 12 -13.88 8.00 -5.10
N PRO A 13 -14.87 7.17 -4.81
CA PRO A 13 -14.72 6.18 -3.75
C PRO A 13 -13.61 5.16 -4.03
N GLN A 14 -13.14 5.09 -5.27
CA GLN A 14 -12.04 4.22 -5.62
C GLN A 14 -10.67 4.84 -5.38
N MET A 15 -10.64 6.17 -5.17
CA MET A 15 -9.38 6.87 -4.92
C MET A 15 -9.01 6.76 -3.44
N ILE A 16 -7.72 6.86 -3.16
CA ILE A 16 -7.22 6.92 -1.79
C ILE A 16 -6.99 8.39 -1.46
N TRP A 17 -7.70 8.89 -0.46
CA TRP A 17 -7.65 10.28 -0.06
C TRP A 17 -6.96 10.43 1.29
N PHE A 18 -6.11 11.41 1.42
CA PHE A 18 -5.48 11.75 2.69
C PHE A 18 -5.16 13.25 2.73
N ASP A 19 -4.56 13.71 3.83
CA ASP A 19 -4.30 15.14 4.08
C ASP A 19 -5.58 15.94 4.02
N HIS A 20 -6.62 15.42 4.69
CA HIS A 20 -7.93 16.09 4.77
C HIS A 20 -8.54 16.30 3.39
N GLY A 21 -8.31 15.38 2.48
CA GLY A 21 -8.86 15.44 1.15
C GLY A 21 -8.07 16.29 0.17
N LYS A 22 -6.88 16.74 0.57
CA LYS A 22 -6.06 17.56 -0.31
C LYS A 22 -5.24 16.76 -1.29
N THR A 23 -4.95 15.52 -0.96
CA THR A 23 -4.13 14.65 -1.81
C THR A 23 -4.86 13.35 -2.05
N CYS A 24 -4.79 12.87 -3.28
CA CYS A 24 -5.38 11.59 -3.61
C CYS A 24 -4.48 10.84 -4.58
N VAL A 25 -4.56 9.50 -4.53
CA VAL A 25 -3.85 8.64 -5.46
C VAL A 25 -4.81 7.53 -5.88
N GLN A 26 -4.61 7.02 -7.09
CA GLN A 26 -5.39 5.88 -7.56
C GLN A 26 -4.81 4.60 -6.96
N PRO A 27 -5.66 3.71 -6.48
CA PRO A 27 -5.17 2.45 -5.90
C PRO A 27 -4.26 1.68 -6.85
N ASP A 28 -4.56 1.69 -8.14
CA ASP A 28 -3.76 0.96 -9.12
C ASP A 28 -2.34 1.49 -9.27
N GLU A 29 -2.12 2.73 -8.85
CA GLU A 29 -0.79 3.33 -8.92
C GLU A 29 0.06 3.01 -7.71
N VAL A 30 -0.56 2.52 -6.64
CA VAL A 30 0.15 2.23 -5.39
C VAL A 30 0.69 0.82 -5.44
N VAL A 31 2.01 0.69 -5.34
CA VAL A 31 2.68 -0.60 -5.34
C VAL A 31 2.68 -1.19 -3.93
N TYR A 32 3.15 -0.41 -2.97
CA TYR A 32 3.13 -0.83 -1.59
C TYR A 32 3.21 0.40 -0.68
N LEU A 33 2.92 0.18 0.60
CA LEU A 33 3.00 1.21 1.62
C LEU A 33 4.02 0.75 2.66
N SER A 34 4.78 1.69 3.20
CA SER A 34 5.69 1.40 4.30
C SER A 34 5.44 2.35 5.46
N SER A 35 5.64 1.83 6.66
CA SER A 35 5.48 2.61 7.88
C SER A 35 6.80 3.30 8.22
N LEU A 36 6.72 4.59 8.50
CA LEU A 36 7.85 5.39 8.96
C LEU A 36 7.41 6.04 10.25
N GLU A 37 7.66 5.37 11.37
CA GLU A 37 7.21 5.85 12.67
C GLU A 37 5.71 6.12 12.65
N ASN A 38 5.29 7.39 12.71
CA ASN A 38 3.87 7.75 12.71
C ASN A 38 3.36 8.12 11.33
N TYR A 39 4.20 8.00 10.31
CA TYR A 39 3.83 8.35 8.94
C TYR A 39 3.76 7.11 8.08
N THR A 40 3.15 7.25 6.91
CA THR A 40 3.09 6.18 5.93
C THR A 40 3.60 6.71 4.59
N GLU A 41 4.49 5.96 3.96
CA GLU A 41 4.95 6.26 2.61
C GLU A 41 4.20 5.39 1.61
N PHE A 42 3.59 6.04 0.64
CA PHE A 42 2.97 5.35 -0.49
C PHE A 42 4.00 5.31 -1.62
N HIS A 43 4.37 4.12 -2.02
CA HIS A 43 5.34 3.93 -3.11
C HIS A 43 4.57 3.69 -4.40
N LEU A 44 4.68 4.62 -5.33
CA LEU A 44 3.90 4.59 -6.56
C LEU A 44 4.68 3.92 -7.69
N LYS A 45 3.96 3.39 -8.65
CA LYS A 45 4.57 2.65 -9.74
C LYS A 45 5.48 3.53 -10.62
N CYS A 46 5.27 4.83 -10.63
CA CYS A 46 6.11 5.76 -11.36
C CYS A 46 7.43 6.08 -10.64
N GLY A 47 7.62 5.52 -9.44
CA GLY A 47 8.83 5.76 -8.66
C GLY A 47 8.69 6.86 -7.63
N LYS A 48 7.61 7.62 -7.67
CA LYS A 48 7.37 8.67 -6.68
C LYS A 48 6.92 8.09 -5.36
N LYS A 49 7.17 8.84 -4.29
CA LYS A 49 6.69 8.51 -2.96
C LYS A 49 5.81 9.64 -2.47
N VAL A 50 4.70 9.28 -1.86
CA VAL A 50 3.80 10.25 -1.25
C VAL A 50 3.72 9.92 0.23
N VAL A 51 3.93 10.91 1.08
CA VAL A 51 3.95 10.72 2.53
C VAL A 51 2.64 11.19 3.12
N SER A 52 2.02 10.31 3.90
CA SER A 52 0.80 10.62 4.62
C SER A 52 1.12 10.77 6.11
N SER A 53 0.49 11.72 6.76
CA SER A 53 0.66 11.93 8.20
C SER A 53 -0.08 10.89 9.03
N ARG A 54 -0.79 9.97 8.41
CA ARG A 54 -1.54 8.92 9.10
C ARG A 54 -0.73 7.65 9.20
N THR A 55 -1.04 6.84 10.21
CA THR A 55 -0.32 5.58 10.41
C THR A 55 -0.77 4.54 9.40
N LEU A 56 0.05 3.50 9.25
CA LEU A 56 -0.26 2.40 8.34
C LEU A 56 -1.56 1.70 8.73
N GLY A 57 -1.82 1.57 10.04
CA GLY A 57 -3.06 0.95 10.49
C GLY A 57 -4.32 1.68 10.06
N VAL A 58 -4.25 3.01 10.00
CA VAL A 58 -5.37 3.81 9.52
C VAL A 58 -5.62 3.54 8.04
N HIS A 59 -4.54 3.50 7.26
CA HIS A 59 -4.67 3.23 5.83
C HIS A 59 -5.10 1.80 5.54
N GLU A 60 -4.71 0.87 6.41
CA GLU A 60 -5.12 -0.51 6.25
C GLU A 60 -6.64 -0.63 6.24
N LYS A 61 -7.31 0.08 7.15
CA LYS A 61 -8.76 0.05 7.23
C LYS A 61 -9.41 0.58 5.95
N GLN A 62 -8.81 1.59 5.34
CA GLN A 62 -9.31 2.14 4.09
C GLN A 62 -9.09 1.19 2.93
N LEU A 63 -7.92 0.55 2.89
CA LEU A 63 -7.48 -0.20 1.73
C LEU A 63 -8.04 -1.61 1.67
N VAL A 64 -8.39 -2.17 2.82
CA VAL A 64 -9.00 -3.51 2.86
C VAL A 64 -10.27 -3.53 2.00
N GLU A 65 -11.02 -2.44 2.01
CA GLU A 65 -12.26 -2.35 1.24
C GLU A 65 -12.03 -2.24 -0.26
N LYS A 66 -10.81 -1.92 -0.67
CA LYS A 66 -10.49 -1.76 -2.09
C LYS A 66 -10.01 -3.04 -2.75
N GLY A 67 -9.88 -4.11 -1.98
CA GLY A 67 -9.80 -5.46 -2.51
C GLY A 67 -8.43 -6.04 -2.77
N HIS A 68 -7.48 -5.30 -3.25
CA HIS A 68 -6.20 -5.88 -3.70
C HIS A 68 -5.03 -5.63 -2.76
N PHE A 69 -5.31 -5.07 -1.59
CA PHE A 69 -4.25 -4.74 -0.64
C PHE A 69 -4.24 -5.70 0.53
N ALA A 70 -3.05 -6.08 0.97
CA ALA A 70 -2.89 -6.97 2.12
C ALA A 70 -1.78 -6.47 3.01
N ARG A 71 -1.99 -6.56 4.33
CA ARG A 71 -0.96 -6.27 5.30
C ARG A 71 -0.04 -7.49 5.35
N ILE A 72 1.19 -7.34 4.87
CA ILE A 72 2.12 -8.46 4.75
C ILE A 72 3.20 -8.45 5.83
N HIS A 73 3.30 -7.34 6.54
CA HIS A 73 4.27 -7.18 7.60
C HIS A 73 3.80 -6.03 8.47
N ARG A 74 4.24 -5.96 9.71
CA ARG A 74 3.81 -4.85 10.57
C ARG A 74 4.20 -3.49 9.99
N LYS A 75 5.21 -3.47 9.13
CA LYS A 75 5.69 -2.22 8.52
C LYS A 75 5.31 -2.06 7.07
N PHE A 76 4.68 -3.07 6.47
CA PHE A 76 4.39 -3.03 5.04
C PHE A 76 2.99 -3.50 4.69
N MET A 77 2.42 -2.83 3.73
CA MET A 77 1.16 -3.24 3.12
C MET A 77 1.37 -3.26 1.60
N LEU A 78 0.90 -4.31 0.94
CA LEU A 78 1.21 -4.56 -0.46
C LEU A 78 -0.04 -4.58 -1.32
N ASN A 79 0.05 -3.94 -2.49
CA ASN A 79 -0.96 -4.15 -3.53
C ASN A 79 -0.62 -5.47 -4.22
N LEU A 80 -1.46 -6.46 -4.04
CA LEU A 80 -1.20 -7.82 -4.52
C LEU A 80 -1.09 -7.91 -6.04
N GLN A 81 -1.61 -6.92 -6.76
CA GLN A 81 -1.49 -6.88 -8.22
C GLN A 81 -0.04 -6.76 -8.67
N TYR A 82 0.83 -6.26 -7.79
CA TYR A 82 2.26 -6.10 -8.11
C TYR A 82 3.12 -7.23 -7.57
N LEU A 83 2.51 -8.20 -6.91
CA LEU A 83 3.27 -9.33 -6.36
C LEU A 83 3.65 -10.28 -7.47
N LYS A 84 4.96 -10.51 -7.62
CA LYS A 84 5.48 -11.43 -8.61
C LYS A 84 5.65 -12.83 -8.03
N ARG A 85 6.34 -12.91 -6.89
CA ARG A 85 6.55 -14.18 -6.21
C ARG A 85 7.05 -13.92 -4.79
N ILE A 86 6.98 -14.95 -3.96
CA ILE A 86 7.53 -14.90 -2.61
C ILE A 86 8.68 -15.89 -2.55
N GLU A 87 9.82 -15.42 -2.12
CA GLU A 87 11.02 -16.22 -1.98
C GLU A 87 11.31 -16.45 -0.51
N SER A 88 11.65 -17.66 -0.15
CA SER A 88 12.08 -17.98 1.20
C SER A 88 13.59 -18.10 1.23
N VAL A 89 14.23 -17.27 2.06
CA VAL A 89 15.67 -17.27 2.21
C VAL A 89 15.96 -17.48 3.69
N GLY A 90 16.38 -18.71 4.03
CA GLY A 90 16.52 -19.06 5.43
C GLY A 90 15.18 -19.02 6.13
N GLU A 91 15.07 -18.21 7.18
CA GLU A 91 13.82 -18.05 7.90
C GLU A 91 13.03 -16.84 7.43
N GLU A 92 13.59 -16.10 6.49
CA GLU A 92 12.95 -14.89 5.99
C GLU A 92 12.14 -15.17 4.72
N HIS A 93 11.11 -14.38 4.54
CA HIS A 93 10.29 -14.44 3.34
C HIS A 93 10.32 -13.05 2.69
N ILE A 94 10.56 -13.04 1.39
CA ILE A 94 10.70 -11.80 0.65
C ILE A 94 9.73 -11.80 -0.52
N ALA A 95 8.93 -10.75 -0.62
CA ALA A 95 8.04 -10.55 -1.75
C ALA A 95 8.80 -9.80 -2.84
N HIS A 96 8.87 -10.43 -4.01
CA HIS A 96 9.44 -9.78 -5.20
C HIS A 96 8.31 -9.18 -5.99
N LEU A 97 8.44 -7.90 -6.30
CA LEU A 97 7.39 -7.16 -6.98
C LEU A 97 7.74 -6.98 -8.46
N THR A 98 6.71 -6.80 -9.27
CA THR A 98 6.90 -6.62 -10.72
C THR A 98 7.70 -5.37 -11.05
N THR A 99 7.77 -4.43 -10.12
CA THR A 99 8.55 -3.20 -10.28
C THR A 99 10.04 -3.38 -10.00
N GLY A 100 10.41 -4.56 -9.47
CA GLY A 100 11.79 -4.82 -9.07
C GLY A 100 12.04 -4.61 -7.59
N ASP A 101 11.08 -4.08 -6.87
CA ASP A 101 11.21 -3.88 -5.42
C ASP A 101 11.12 -5.21 -4.69
N LYS A 102 11.74 -5.27 -3.52
CA LYS A 102 11.70 -6.42 -2.63
C LYS A 102 11.30 -5.95 -1.25
N ILE A 103 10.33 -6.61 -0.65
CA ILE A 103 9.89 -6.26 0.70
C ILE A 103 9.72 -7.50 1.55
N VAL A 104 9.96 -7.33 2.85
CA VAL A 104 9.89 -8.45 3.79
C VAL A 104 8.45 -8.79 4.11
N VAL A 105 8.17 -10.08 4.18
CA VAL A 105 6.84 -10.60 4.49
C VAL A 105 6.93 -11.38 5.80
N SER A 106 5.94 -11.20 6.69
CA SER A 106 5.91 -11.98 7.93
C SER A 106 5.66 -13.45 7.61
N ARG A 107 6.13 -14.33 8.48
CA ARG A 107 5.97 -15.78 8.27
C ARG A 107 4.51 -16.17 8.10
N ARG A 108 3.66 -15.62 8.94
CA ARG A 108 2.23 -15.92 8.92
C ARG A 108 1.61 -15.53 7.58
N LYS A 109 1.92 -14.32 7.13
CA LYS A 109 1.35 -13.83 5.88
C LYS A 109 1.94 -14.55 4.67
N ALA A 110 3.22 -14.92 4.74
CA ALA A 110 3.84 -15.66 3.66
C ALA A 110 3.12 -17.00 3.44
N ARG A 111 2.79 -17.70 4.52
CA ARG A 111 2.03 -18.95 4.40
C ARG A 111 0.70 -18.74 3.72
N THR A 112 -0.01 -17.68 4.13
CA THR A 112 -1.32 -17.37 3.56
C THR A 112 -1.22 -17.10 2.06
N LEU A 113 -0.21 -16.34 1.65
CA LEU A 113 -0.04 -15.98 0.25
C LEU A 113 0.44 -17.13 -0.61
N ILE A 114 1.32 -17.97 -0.06
CA ILE A 114 1.86 -19.10 -0.81
C ILE A 114 0.80 -20.18 -1.04
N HIS A 115 -0.11 -20.33 -0.11
CA HIS A 115 -1.12 -21.38 -0.18
C HIS A 115 -2.46 -20.93 -0.76
N GLN A 116 -2.50 -19.78 -1.37
CA GLN A 116 -3.71 -19.35 -2.07
C GLN A 116 -3.93 -20.08 -3.36
#